data_e9ce745372406793a0dd96f6ba15f3ef
#
_entry.id   e9ce745372406793a0dd96f6ba15f3ef
#
_cell.length_a   1.000
_cell.length_b   1.000
_cell.length_c   1.000
_cell.angle_alpha   90.00
_cell.angle_beta   90.00
_cell.angle_gamma   90.00
#
_symmetry.space_group_name_H-M   'P 1'
#
loop_
_entity.id
_entity.type
_entity.pdbx_description
1 polymer ?
#
loop_
_entity_poly.entity_id
_entity_poly.type
_entity_poly.pdbx_seq_one_letter_code
_entity_poly.pdbx_strand_id
1 'polypeptide(L)'
;LPEYRELKTKYDFVNMVRTPKLAAEVTLQPMRRFPLDAAIIFSDILVIPEALGQGYHFRDQGGIGMDYLLDTKTKIEALDNTKIAENLKYVADALTLSRSKLGEDTALLGFCGSPWTLACYMVEGGSTKDFVKIKQLAWDQPDLFEMLMQKLTDGIVEYLHMQIDAGADALQIFDSWGSICPATHYKTWSLRWIHHIIKELKGRVPVILYAKGMGQKVPELMQTGANILSLDWTVNLRSMRQSIGHGAAVQGNLDPVVLTMTPDITRSEALRVLDEAGDQPGFIFNLGHGMIPSAKIECVEALMEVVTGQKNA
;
A
#
# COMPACT_ATOMS: atom_id res chain seq x y z
N LEU A 1 -10.22 -13.51 -8.03
CA LEU A 1 -10.38 -14.95 -7.81
C LEU A 1 -11.89 -15.30 -7.70
N PRO A 2 -12.32 -16.50 -8.14
CA PRO A 2 -13.70 -16.95 -7.98
C PRO A 2 -14.14 -16.98 -6.52
N GLU A 3 -13.27 -17.45 -5.62
CA GLU A 3 -13.51 -17.56 -4.18
C GLU A 3 -13.76 -16.18 -3.55
N TYR A 4 -13.04 -15.16 -3.98
CA TYR A 4 -13.28 -13.79 -3.55
C TYR A 4 -14.61 -13.24 -4.06
N ARG A 5 -14.95 -13.52 -5.34
CA ARG A 5 -16.24 -13.11 -5.92
C ARG A 5 -17.41 -13.76 -5.19
N GLU A 6 -17.29 -15.04 -4.78
CA GLU A 6 -18.29 -15.70 -3.96
C GLU A 6 -18.48 -15.00 -2.61
N LEU A 7 -17.40 -14.65 -1.92
CA LEU A 7 -17.50 -13.88 -0.65
C LEU A 7 -18.19 -12.54 -0.86
N LYS A 8 -17.89 -11.83 -1.96
CA LYS A 8 -18.54 -10.55 -2.30
C LYS A 8 -20.05 -10.65 -2.54
N THR A 9 -20.60 -11.81 -2.85
CA THR A 9 -22.07 -11.99 -2.94
C THR A 9 -22.76 -12.04 -1.58
N LYS A 10 -21.99 -12.34 -0.52
CA LYS A 10 -22.49 -12.54 0.85
C LYS A 10 -22.16 -11.38 1.77
N TYR A 11 -21.02 -10.70 1.53
CA TYR A 11 -20.47 -9.68 2.38
C TYR A 11 -20.01 -8.49 1.56
N ASP A 12 -20.30 -7.28 2.00
CA ASP A 12 -19.70 -6.06 1.44
C ASP A 12 -18.21 -5.96 1.83
N PHE A 13 -17.51 -5.03 1.19
CA PHE A 13 -16.07 -4.86 1.37
C PHE A 13 -15.72 -4.47 2.82
N VAL A 14 -16.44 -3.52 3.41
CA VAL A 14 -16.17 -3.02 4.76
C VAL A 14 -16.40 -4.13 5.79
N ASN A 15 -17.44 -4.92 5.60
CA ASN A 15 -17.73 -6.09 6.45
C ASN A 15 -16.61 -7.14 6.38
N MET A 16 -16.09 -7.40 5.16
CA MET A 16 -14.94 -8.31 4.99
C MET A 16 -13.69 -7.80 5.68
N VAL A 17 -13.40 -6.49 5.59
CA VAL A 17 -12.24 -5.87 6.26
C VAL A 17 -12.38 -5.94 7.78
N ARG A 18 -13.55 -5.61 8.32
CA ARG A 18 -13.80 -5.56 9.78
C ARG A 18 -14.00 -6.92 10.44
N THR A 19 -14.13 -7.99 9.67
CA THR A 19 -14.30 -9.35 10.20
C THR A 19 -12.99 -10.13 10.08
N PRO A 20 -12.25 -10.37 11.17
CA PRO A 20 -10.92 -10.98 11.12
C PRO A 20 -10.85 -12.29 10.33
N LYS A 21 -11.86 -13.15 10.50
CA LYS A 21 -11.93 -14.43 9.78
C LYS A 21 -12.10 -14.25 8.28
N LEU A 22 -12.88 -13.26 7.83
CA LEU A 22 -13.08 -12.97 6.42
C LEU A 22 -11.84 -12.31 5.82
N ALA A 23 -11.24 -11.35 6.51
CA ALA A 23 -10.00 -10.70 6.08
C ALA A 23 -8.86 -11.72 5.94
N ALA A 24 -8.67 -12.61 6.92
CA ALA A 24 -7.69 -13.69 6.84
C ALA A 24 -8.01 -14.68 5.70
N GLU A 25 -9.29 -15.03 5.49
CA GLU A 25 -9.69 -15.90 4.38
C GLU A 25 -9.30 -15.28 3.03
N VAL A 26 -9.65 -13.99 2.80
CA VAL A 26 -9.30 -13.30 1.54
C VAL A 26 -7.79 -13.18 1.36
N THR A 27 -7.04 -12.92 2.44
CA THR A 27 -5.57 -12.88 2.43
C THR A 27 -4.97 -14.20 1.95
N LEU A 28 -5.53 -15.32 2.38
CA LEU A 28 -4.99 -16.67 2.11
C LEU A 28 -5.44 -17.26 0.76
N GLN A 29 -6.48 -16.74 0.12
CA GLN A 29 -6.97 -17.25 -1.16
C GLN A 29 -5.91 -17.29 -2.26
N PRO A 30 -5.16 -16.20 -2.53
CA PRO A 30 -4.10 -16.23 -3.53
C PRO A 30 -2.94 -17.17 -3.14
N MET A 31 -2.63 -17.29 -1.84
CA MET A 31 -1.56 -18.15 -1.34
C MET A 31 -1.85 -19.64 -1.57
N ARG A 32 -3.12 -20.04 -1.56
CA ARG A 32 -3.52 -21.43 -1.85
C ARG A 32 -3.47 -21.75 -3.33
N ARG A 33 -3.60 -20.76 -4.19
CA ARG A 33 -3.66 -20.92 -5.63
C ARG A 33 -2.30 -20.76 -6.32
N PHE A 34 -1.47 -19.88 -5.80
CA PHE A 34 -0.21 -19.51 -6.42
C PHE A 34 0.96 -19.66 -5.43
N PRO A 35 2.14 -20.11 -5.89
CA PRO A 35 3.33 -20.23 -5.06
C PRO A 35 3.97 -18.84 -4.81
N LEU A 36 3.31 -18.02 -4.01
CA LEU A 36 3.77 -16.68 -3.64
C LEU A 36 4.64 -16.74 -2.39
N ASP A 37 5.71 -15.93 -2.35
CA ASP A 37 6.64 -15.84 -1.21
C ASP A 37 6.10 -14.97 -0.07
N ALA A 38 5.11 -14.11 -0.36
CA ALA A 38 4.53 -13.22 0.63
C ALA A 38 3.02 -13.02 0.45
N ALA A 39 2.31 -12.92 1.58
CA ALA A 39 0.92 -12.48 1.66
C ALA A 39 0.86 -11.05 2.18
N ILE A 40 -0.02 -10.21 1.64
CA ILE A 40 -0.36 -8.92 2.23
C ILE A 40 -1.76 -9.01 2.86
N ILE A 41 -1.90 -8.50 4.09
CA ILE A 41 -3.18 -8.55 4.79
C ILE A 41 -4.28 -7.85 3.99
N PHE A 42 -5.45 -8.47 3.88
CA PHE A 42 -6.62 -7.84 3.28
C PHE A 42 -7.20 -6.79 4.22
N SER A 43 -7.07 -5.52 3.86
CA SER A 43 -7.55 -4.37 4.60
C SER A 43 -7.72 -3.17 3.64
N ASP A 44 -7.89 -1.96 4.17
CA ASP A 44 -7.92 -0.70 3.44
C ASP A 44 -7.02 0.33 4.12
N ILE A 45 -6.45 1.27 3.36
CA ILE A 45 -5.67 2.38 3.93
C ILE A 45 -6.56 3.35 4.72
N LEU A 46 -7.85 3.42 4.42
CA LEU A 46 -8.81 4.33 5.05
C LEU A 46 -9.35 3.86 6.41
N VAL A 47 -8.93 2.67 6.86
CA VAL A 47 -9.23 2.25 8.24
C VAL A 47 -8.62 3.18 9.29
N ILE A 48 -7.50 3.87 8.95
CA ILE A 48 -6.86 4.86 9.85
C ILE A 48 -7.73 6.13 9.99
N PRO A 49 -8.14 6.84 8.91
CA PRO A 49 -9.12 7.91 9.02
C PRO A 49 -10.37 7.53 9.81
N GLU A 50 -10.91 6.34 9.57
CA GLU A 50 -12.07 5.83 10.30
C GLU A 50 -11.79 5.68 11.80
N ALA A 51 -10.65 5.08 12.15
CA ALA A 51 -10.25 4.90 13.54
C ALA A 51 -10.01 6.23 14.27
N LEU A 52 -9.61 7.27 13.52
CA LEU A 52 -9.48 8.65 14.01
C LEU A 52 -10.84 9.39 14.15
N GLY A 53 -11.94 8.83 13.63
CA GLY A 53 -13.28 9.39 13.73
C GLY A 53 -13.86 9.95 12.43
N GLN A 54 -13.18 9.83 11.28
CA GLN A 54 -13.72 10.17 9.96
C GLN A 54 -14.02 8.90 9.17
N GLY A 55 -15.27 8.45 9.18
CA GLY A 55 -15.71 7.25 8.46
C GLY A 55 -15.68 7.42 6.94
N TYR A 56 -15.76 6.29 6.24
CA TYR A 56 -15.79 6.22 4.78
C TYR A 56 -16.78 5.17 4.28
N HIS A 57 -17.21 5.31 3.04
CA HIS A 57 -18.13 4.41 2.38
C HIS A 57 -17.81 4.28 0.88
N PHE A 58 -18.26 3.20 0.27
CA PHE A 58 -18.20 3.02 -1.17
C PHE A 58 -19.45 3.64 -1.81
N ARG A 59 -19.23 4.46 -2.86
CA ARG A 59 -20.32 5.11 -3.60
C ARG A 59 -20.96 4.13 -4.58
N ASP A 60 -22.26 4.23 -4.81
CA ASP A 60 -23.00 3.37 -5.75
C ASP A 60 -22.45 3.42 -7.18
N GLN A 61 -21.93 4.57 -7.61
CA GLN A 61 -21.32 4.76 -8.93
C GLN A 61 -19.82 4.40 -8.97
N GLY A 62 -19.31 3.78 -7.90
CA GLY A 62 -17.90 3.45 -7.72
C GLY A 62 -17.09 4.58 -7.08
N GLY A 63 -15.91 4.20 -6.57
CA GLY A 63 -15.05 5.10 -5.81
C GLY A 63 -15.42 5.18 -4.33
N ILE A 64 -14.62 5.96 -3.59
CA ILE A 64 -14.73 6.11 -2.14
C ILE A 64 -15.24 7.50 -1.81
N GLY A 65 -16.14 7.61 -0.83
CA GLY A 65 -16.57 8.83 -0.19
C GLY A 65 -16.18 8.83 1.28
N MET A 66 -15.73 9.99 1.80
CA MET A 66 -15.61 10.22 3.23
C MET A 66 -16.93 10.74 3.77
N ASP A 67 -17.29 10.40 5.00
CA ASP A 67 -18.59 10.75 5.60
C ASP A 67 -18.77 12.27 5.78
N TYR A 68 -17.67 13.00 5.91
CA TYR A 68 -17.64 14.46 5.92
C TYR A 68 -16.30 14.99 5.38
N LEU A 69 -16.26 16.26 5.01
CA LEU A 69 -15.01 16.93 4.61
C LEU A 69 -14.24 17.38 5.84
N LEU A 70 -12.94 17.15 5.83
CA LEU A 70 -12.03 17.62 6.89
C LEU A 70 -11.49 19.01 6.51
N ASP A 71 -12.31 20.02 6.63
CA ASP A 71 -12.15 21.38 6.07
C ASP A 71 -12.07 22.50 7.14
N THR A 72 -12.15 22.15 8.42
CA THR A 72 -12.11 23.13 9.51
C THR A 72 -11.17 22.70 10.64
N LYS A 73 -10.65 23.70 11.38
CA LYS A 73 -9.80 23.47 12.55
C LYS A 73 -10.49 22.56 13.58
N THR A 74 -11.76 22.84 13.88
CA THR A 74 -12.54 22.05 14.85
C THR A 74 -12.63 20.58 14.48
N LYS A 75 -12.84 20.27 13.19
CA LYS A 75 -12.90 18.88 12.70
C LYS A 75 -11.55 18.18 12.80
N ILE A 76 -10.46 18.89 12.49
CA ILE A 76 -9.11 18.33 12.60
C ILE A 76 -8.72 18.11 14.07
N GLU A 77 -9.05 19.06 14.96
CA GLU A 77 -8.83 18.91 16.39
C GLU A 77 -9.60 17.74 16.98
N ALA A 78 -10.80 17.46 16.47
CA ALA A 78 -11.65 16.35 16.92
C ALA A 78 -11.17 14.95 16.53
N LEU A 79 -10.18 14.82 15.63
CA LEU A 79 -9.57 13.52 15.34
C LEU A 79 -8.89 12.96 16.60
N ASP A 80 -9.25 11.73 16.99
CA ASP A 80 -8.80 11.09 18.23
C ASP A 80 -7.82 9.95 17.97
N ASN A 81 -6.54 10.16 18.31
CA ASN A 81 -5.48 9.15 18.18
C ASN A 81 -5.46 8.15 19.35
N THR A 82 -6.17 8.41 20.45
CA THR A 82 -6.02 7.64 21.69
C THR A 82 -6.59 6.23 21.63
N LYS A 83 -7.35 5.91 20.57
CA LYS A 83 -8.05 4.62 20.42
C LYS A 83 -7.68 3.85 19.15
N ILE A 84 -6.56 4.19 18.52
CA ILE A 84 -6.14 3.54 17.27
C ILE A 84 -6.03 2.02 17.43
N ALA A 85 -5.30 1.55 18.44
CA ALA A 85 -5.11 0.12 18.68
C ALA A 85 -6.43 -0.61 19.01
N GLU A 86 -7.33 0.03 19.78
CA GLU A 86 -8.65 -0.51 20.11
C GLU A 86 -9.54 -0.60 18.86
N ASN A 87 -9.67 0.52 18.13
CA ASN A 87 -10.53 0.63 16.95
C ASN A 87 -10.06 -0.28 15.80
N LEU A 88 -8.76 -0.54 15.66
CA LEU A 88 -8.18 -1.37 14.61
C LEU A 88 -7.78 -2.77 15.07
N LYS A 89 -8.21 -3.19 16.27
CA LYS A 89 -7.93 -4.54 16.80
C LYS A 89 -8.31 -5.66 15.82
N TYR A 90 -9.36 -5.47 15.03
CA TYR A 90 -9.78 -6.46 14.04
C TYR A 90 -8.72 -6.71 12.95
N VAL A 91 -7.87 -5.73 12.64
CA VAL A 91 -6.75 -5.91 11.71
C VAL A 91 -5.65 -6.76 12.36
N ALA A 92 -5.33 -6.48 13.64
CA ALA A 92 -4.38 -7.29 14.40
C ALA A 92 -4.85 -8.75 14.52
N ASP A 93 -6.12 -8.96 14.82
CA ASP A 93 -6.72 -10.29 14.88
C ASP A 93 -6.66 -11.02 13.53
N ALA A 94 -6.87 -10.30 12.40
CA ALA A 94 -6.76 -10.85 11.06
C ALA A 94 -5.31 -11.22 10.70
N LEU A 95 -4.32 -10.40 11.08
CA LEU A 95 -2.89 -10.68 10.91
C LEU A 95 -2.50 -11.94 11.69
N THR A 96 -2.85 -12.02 12.96
CA THR A 96 -2.58 -13.18 13.82
C THR A 96 -3.18 -14.47 13.24
N LEU A 97 -4.43 -14.41 12.76
CA LEU A 97 -5.08 -15.54 12.09
C LEU A 97 -4.36 -15.93 10.79
N SER A 98 -3.96 -14.94 9.99
CA SER A 98 -3.24 -15.20 8.73
C SER A 98 -1.88 -15.83 9.01
N ARG A 99 -1.09 -15.26 9.97
CA ARG A 99 0.21 -15.80 10.36
C ARG A 99 0.12 -17.26 10.82
N SER A 100 -0.91 -17.61 11.60
CA SER A 100 -1.10 -18.97 12.10
C SER A 100 -1.36 -20.03 11.01
N LYS A 101 -1.68 -19.58 9.78
CA LYS A 101 -2.03 -20.46 8.64
C LYS A 101 -1.01 -20.40 7.50
N LEU A 102 -0.08 -19.45 7.53
CA LEU A 102 1.01 -19.35 6.57
C LEU A 102 2.19 -20.21 7.02
N GLY A 103 2.94 -20.76 6.07
CA GLY A 103 4.20 -21.46 6.34
C GLY A 103 5.27 -20.52 6.91
N GLU A 104 6.29 -21.10 7.53
CA GLU A 104 7.42 -20.33 8.10
C GLU A 104 8.21 -19.56 7.03
N ASP A 105 8.28 -20.11 5.82
CA ASP A 105 8.99 -19.52 4.67
C ASP A 105 8.15 -18.44 3.92
N THR A 106 6.92 -18.17 4.35
CA THR A 106 6.04 -17.19 3.72
C THR A 106 5.94 -15.92 4.55
N ALA A 107 6.36 -14.80 4.00
CA ALA A 107 6.25 -13.51 4.68
C ALA A 107 4.80 -13.01 4.75
N LEU A 108 4.43 -12.38 5.87
CA LEU A 108 3.17 -11.67 6.03
C LEU A 108 3.43 -10.17 6.07
N LEU A 109 2.85 -9.44 5.13
CA LEU A 109 3.00 -7.99 5.03
C LEU A 109 1.80 -7.28 5.65
N GLY A 110 2.13 -6.33 6.55
CA GLY A 110 1.22 -5.27 6.94
C GLY A 110 1.36 -4.05 6.03
N PHE A 111 0.45 -3.08 6.14
CA PHE A 111 0.55 -1.85 5.35
C PHE A 111 -0.23 -0.68 5.94
N CYS A 112 0.05 0.52 5.40
CA CYS A 112 -0.75 1.73 5.62
C CYS A 112 -0.70 2.66 4.40
N GLY A 113 -1.59 3.65 4.35
CA GLY A 113 -1.41 4.83 3.50
C GLY A 113 -0.39 5.79 4.11
N SER A 114 0.34 6.55 3.27
CA SER A 114 1.16 7.65 3.75
C SER A 114 0.29 8.76 4.36
N PRO A 115 0.80 9.60 5.27
CA PRO A 115 0.05 10.73 5.82
C PRO A 115 -0.50 11.65 4.72
N TRP A 116 0.29 11.95 3.68
CA TRP A 116 -0.14 12.75 2.54
C TRP A 116 -1.31 12.09 1.78
N THR A 117 -1.19 10.80 1.47
CA THR A 117 -2.24 10.05 0.77
C THR A 117 -3.55 10.04 1.56
N LEU A 118 -3.49 9.81 2.87
CA LEU A 118 -4.68 9.82 3.74
C LEU A 118 -5.27 11.21 3.86
N ALA A 119 -4.44 12.26 4.07
CA ALA A 119 -4.90 13.65 4.11
C ALA A 119 -5.62 14.06 2.82
N CYS A 120 -5.12 13.62 1.65
CA CYS A 120 -5.80 13.83 0.37
C CYS A 120 -7.23 13.30 0.38
N TYR A 121 -7.45 12.07 0.80
CA TYR A 121 -8.81 11.49 0.90
C TYR A 121 -9.68 12.24 1.90
N MET A 122 -9.14 12.55 3.08
CA MET A 122 -9.87 13.16 4.19
C MET A 122 -10.35 14.58 3.87
N VAL A 123 -9.50 15.39 3.25
CA VAL A 123 -9.78 16.80 2.93
C VAL A 123 -10.60 16.93 1.65
N GLU A 124 -10.33 16.10 0.63
CA GLU A 124 -11.11 16.11 -0.62
C GLU A 124 -12.50 15.46 -0.47
N GLY A 125 -12.66 14.58 0.52
CA GLY A 125 -13.88 13.78 0.69
C GLY A 125 -13.94 12.56 -0.22
N GLY A 126 -12.77 12.09 -0.70
CA GLY A 126 -12.59 10.96 -1.60
C GLY A 126 -11.49 11.23 -2.62
N SER A 127 -11.43 10.41 -3.68
CA SER A 127 -10.52 10.67 -4.80
C SER A 127 -11.10 11.75 -5.73
N THR A 128 -10.25 12.71 -6.14
CA THR A 128 -10.59 13.77 -7.09
C THR A 128 -9.53 13.85 -8.18
N LYS A 129 -9.77 14.65 -9.24
CA LYS A 129 -8.81 14.80 -10.32
C LYS A 129 -7.64 15.73 -9.96
N ASP A 130 -7.93 16.87 -9.33
CA ASP A 130 -6.96 17.96 -9.20
C ASP A 130 -6.46 18.17 -7.75
N PHE A 131 -7.14 17.58 -6.77
CA PHE A 131 -6.79 17.66 -5.34
C PHE A 131 -6.60 19.11 -4.87
N VAL A 132 -7.60 19.95 -5.14
CA VAL A 132 -7.52 21.41 -4.93
C VAL A 132 -7.54 21.75 -3.45
N LYS A 133 -8.44 21.13 -2.66
CA LYS A 133 -8.66 21.51 -1.26
C LYS A 133 -7.45 21.20 -0.38
N ILE A 134 -6.83 20.03 -0.54
CA ILE A 134 -5.64 19.68 0.25
C ILE A 134 -4.47 20.60 -0.05
N LYS A 135 -4.30 21.01 -1.33
CA LYS A 135 -3.27 21.96 -1.71
C LYS A 135 -3.55 23.35 -1.16
N GLN A 136 -4.81 23.82 -1.21
CA GLN A 136 -5.22 25.07 -0.58
C GLN A 136 -4.97 25.05 0.93
N LEU A 137 -5.36 23.97 1.62
CA LEU A 137 -5.07 23.79 3.04
C LEU A 137 -3.57 23.94 3.34
N ALA A 138 -2.72 23.27 2.55
CA ALA A 138 -1.28 23.28 2.78
C ALA A 138 -0.63 24.65 2.51
N TRP A 139 -1.14 25.46 1.56
CA TRP A 139 -0.62 26.80 1.25
C TRP A 139 -1.23 27.89 2.10
N ASP A 140 -2.57 27.87 2.27
CA ASP A 140 -3.28 28.96 2.91
C ASP A 140 -3.31 28.84 4.45
N GLN A 141 -3.25 27.60 4.96
CA GLN A 141 -3.35 27.29 6.39
C GLN A 141 -2.28 26.27 6.83
N PRO A 142 -0.98 26.60 6.69
CA PRO A 142 0.11 25.63 6.92
C PRO A 142 0.11 25.04 8.34
N ASP A 143 -0.27 25.80 9.37
CA ASP A 143 -0.32 25.30 10.74
C ASP A 143 -1.43 24.24 10.90
N LEU A 144 -2.54 24.42 10.21
CA LEU A 144 -3.64 23.46 10.24
C LEU A 144 -3.31 22.19 9.44
N PHE A 145 -2.65 22.36 8.31
CA PHE A 145 -2.10 21.23 7.54
C PHE A 145 -1.09 20.44 8.38
N GLU A 146 -0.17 21.12 9.07
CA GLU A 146 0.83 20.50 9.96
C GLU A 146 0.16 19.69 11.08
N MET A 147 -0.88 20.24 11.71
CA MET A 147 -1.67 19.56 12.76
C MET A 147 -2.31 18.27 12.22
N LEU A 148 -2.91 18.30 11.03
CA LEU A 148 -3.49 17.13 10.40
C LEU A 148 -2.43 16.06 10.12
N MET A 149 -1.32 16.47 9.53
CA MET A 149 -0.23 15.55 9.17
C MET A 149 0.40 14.90 10.41
N GLN A 150 0.55 15.66 11.51
CA GLN A 150 1.05 15.12 12.78
C GLN A 150 0.10 14.08 13.35
N LYS A 151 -1.21 14.38 13.44
CA LYS A 151 -2.21 13.44 13.94
C LYS A 151 -2.24 12.14 13.13
N LEU A 152 -2.18 12.24 11.80
CA LEU A 152 -2.10 11.09 10.92
C LEU A 152 -0.82 10.27 11.15
N THR A 153 0.31 10.96 11.26
CA THR A 153 1.62 10.32 11.47
C THR A 153 1.65 9.54 12.78
N ASP A 154 1.19 10.15 13.87
CA ASP A 154 1.12 9.51 15.19
C ASP A 154 0.22 8.27 15.17
N GLY A 155 -0.98 8.39 14.57
CA GLY A 155 -1.90 7.27 14.43
C GLY A 155 -1.34 6.14 13.54
N ILE A 156 -0.63 6.47 12.47
CA ILE A 156 0.03 5.48 11.61
C ILE A 156 1.14 4.75 12.37
N VAL A 157 1.95 5.45 13.14
CA VAL A 157 3.03 4.83 13.94
C VAL A 157 2.44 3.79 14.90
N GLU A 158 1.41 4.15 15.65
CA GLU A 158 0.73 3.22 16.56
C GLU A 158 0.14 2.01 15.81
N TYR A 159 -0.55 2.26 14.69
CA TYR A 159 -1.12 1.22 13.85
C TYR A 159 -0.08 0.24 13.29
N LEU A 160 1.07 0.75 12.85
CA LEU A 160 2.14 -0.10 12.31
C LEU A 160 2.84 -0.91 13.40
N HIS A 161 3.03 -0.36 14.59
CA HIS A 161 3.51 -1.14 15.74
C HIS A 161 2.55 -2.28 16.09
N MET A 162 1.24 -2.02 16.10
CA MET A 162 0.22 -3.05 16.32
C MET A 162 0.29 -4.16 15.26
N GLN A 163 0.52 -3.83 13.99
CA GLN A 163 0.65 -4.84 12.93
C GLN A 163 1.90 -5.71 13.11
N ILE A 164 3.03 -5.11 13.51
CA ILE A 164 4.26 -5.86 13.83
C ILE A 164 4.01 -6.81 15.02
N ASP A 165 3.39 -6.32 16.09
CA ASP A 165 3.08 -7.12 17.28
C ASP A 165 2.11 -8.26 16.96
N ALA A 166 1.26 -8.10 15.95
CA ALA A 166 0.33 -9.12 15.46
C ALA A 166 0.96 -10.12 14.47
N GLY A 167 2.26 -9.99 14.16
CA GLY A 167 3.02 -10.95 13.35
C GLY A 167 3.29 -10.55 11.91
N ALA A 168 3.26 -9.26 11.58
CA ALA A 168 3.73 -8.78 10.27
C ALA A 168 5.26 -8.85 10.20
N ASP A 169 5.80 -9.50 9.15
CA ASP A 169 7.24 -9.67 8.92
C ASP A 169 7.85 -8.45 8.19
N ALA A 170 7.03 -7.71 7.45
CA ALA A 170 7.41 -6.46 6.78
C ALA A 170 6.20 -5.54 6.67
N LEU A 171 6.45 -4.26 6.41
CA LEU A 171 5.41 -3.24 6.27
C LEU A 171 5.53 -2.53 4.93
N GLN A 172 4.39 -2.17 4.31
CA GLN A 172 4.37 -1.34 3.12
C GLN A 172 3.63 -0.03 3.35
N ILE A 173 4.30 1.10 3.08
CA ILE A 173 3.70 2.44 3.10
C ILE A 173 3.34 2.83 1.68
N PHE A 174 2.06 3.13 1.45
CA PHE A 174 1.53 3.53 0.15
C PHE A 174 1.39 5.05 0.04
N ASP A 175 2.33 5.71 -0.67
CA ASP A 175 2.21 7.10 -1.07
C ASP A 175 1.59 7.20 -2.48
N SER A 176 0.35 6.71 -2.59
CA SER A 176 -0.38 6.57 -3.86
C SER A 176 -0.66 7.91 -4.55
N TRP A 177 -0.71 8.99 -3.79
CA TRP A 177 -0.91 10.36 -4.29
C TRP A 177 0.36 11.21 -4.25
N GLY A 178 1.54 10.61 -4.14
CA GLY A 178 2.82 11.33 -4.16
C GLY A 178 2.98 12.21 -5.41
N SER A 179 2.60 11.71 -6.58
CA SER A 179 2.73 12.41 -7.87
C SER A 179 1.84 13.65 -8.02
N ILE A 180 0.80 13.83 -7.23
CA ILE A 180 -0.02 15.05 -7.24
C ILE A 180 0.55 16.14 -6.33
N CYS A 181 1.48 15.80 -5.45
CA CYS A 181 2.19 16.76 -4.63
C CYS A 181 3.14 17.60 -5.52
N PRO A 182 3.17 18.94 -5.38
CA PRO A 182 4.13 19.73 -6.13
C PRO A 182 5.58 19.29 -5.83
N ALA A 183 6.38 19.13 -6.88
CA ALA A 183 7.74 18.59 -6.76
C ALA A 183 8.62 19.35 -5.75
N THR A 184 8.42 20.67 -5.63
CA THR A 184 9.13 21.55 -4.68
C THR A 184 8.70 21.34 -3.23
N HIS A 185 7.50 20.80 -2.99
CA HIS A 185 6.91 20.60 -1.67
C HIS A 185 6.88 19.13 -1.23
N TYR A 186 7.20 18.19 -2.13
CA TYR A 186 7.10 16.77 -1.84
C TYR A 186 7.89 16.36 -0.60
N LYS A 187 9.10 16.92 -0.43
CA LYS A 187 9.91 16.67 0.77
C LYS A 187 9.22 17.10 2.06
N THR A 188 8.54 18.25 2.05
CA THR A 188 7.93 18.85 3.26
C THR A 188 6.51 18.36 3.50
N TRP A 189 5.74 18.04 2.43
CA TRP A 189 4.34 17.65 2.58
C TRP A 189 4.14 16.13 2.69
N SER A 190 5.07 15.32 2.13
CA SER A 190 4.97 13.85 2.23
C SER A 190 6.20 13.22 2.88
N LEU A 191 7.41 13.34 2.29
CA LEU A 191 8.54 12.49 2.64
C LEU A 191 9.02 12.64 4.09
N ARG A 192 8.99 13.83 4.68
CA ARG A 192 9.42 14.03 6.08
C ARG A 192 8.57 13.23 7.07
N TRP A 193 7.27 13.08 6.77
CA TRP A 193 6.35 12.33 7.59
C TRP A 193 6.58 10.82 7.46
N ILE A 194 6.83 10.37 6.23
CA ILE A 194 7.22 8.97 5.95
C ILE A 194 8.54 8.66 6.66
N HIS A 195 9.54 9.55 6.57
CA HIS A 195 10.81 9.40 7.30
C HIS A 195 10.58 9.31 8.81
N HIS A 196 9.72 10.16 9.38
CA HIS A 196 9.39 10.11 10.79
C HIS A 196 8.78 8.77 11.19
N ILE A 197 7.80 8.27 10.42
CA ILE A 197 7.20 6.95 10.65
C ILE A 197 8.27 5.86 10.66
N ILE A 198 9.10 5.78 9.61
CA ILE A 198 10.13 4.74 9.48
C ILE A 198 11.12 4.81 10.65
N LYS A 199 11.50 6.00 11.08
CA LYS A 199 12.39 6.21 12.22
C LYS A 199 11.77 5.70 13.53
N GLU A 200 10.49 5.97 13.76
CA GLU A 200 9.78 5.52 14.98
C GLU A 200 9.58 4.01 15.03
N LEU A 201 9.55 3.33 13.89
CA LEU A 201 9.52 1.85 13.83
C LEU A 201 10.82 1.20 14.29
N LYS A 202 11.92 1.97 14.44
CA LYS A 202 13.19 1.54 15.04
C LYS A 202 13.81 0.29 14.42
N GLY A 203 13.56 0.05 13.14
CA GLY A 203 14.09 -1.09 12.41
C GLY A 203 13.56 -2.46 12.87
N ARG A 204 12.41 -2.51 13.51
CA ARG A 204 11.80 -3.76 13.98
C ARG A 204 11.53 -4.76 12.86
N VAL A 205 11.10 -4.25 11.69
CA VAL A 205 10.88 -5.01 10.46
C VAL A 205 11.29 -4.18 9.24
N PRO A 206 11.57 -4.80 8.08
CA PRO A 206 11.79 -4.07 6.84
C PRO A 206 10.56 -3.24 6.44
N VAL A 207 10.82 -2.05 5.86
CA VAL A 207 9.78 -1.16 5.35
C VAL A 207 9.92 -1.00 3.84
N ILE A 208 8.83 -1.24 3.12
CA ILE A 208 8.66 -1.02 1.70
C ILE A 208 7.96 0.33 1.51
N LEU A 209 8.53 1.22 0.71
CA LEU A 209 7.90 2.48 0.33
C LEU A 209 7.46 2.41 -1.13
N TYR A 210 6.16 2.52 -1.37
CA TYR A 210 5.58 2.71 -2.69
C TYR A 210 5.18 4.17 -2.90
N ALA A 211 5.71 4.81 -3.94
CA ALA A 211 5.39 6.19 -4.30
C ALA A 211 5.06 6.27 -5.79
N LYS A 212 3.76 6.28 -6.12
CA LYS A 212 3.26 6.21 -7.51
C LYS A 212 3.70 7.43 -8.33
N GLY A 213 4.27 7.18 -9.50
CA GLY A 213 4.72 8.22 -10.43
C GLY A 213 5.92 9.03 -9.95
N MET A 214 6.64 8.56 -8.93
CA MET A 214 7.74 9.30 -8.28
C MET A 214 9.13 8.75 -8.60
N GLY A 215 9.28 8.00 -9.70
CA GLY A 215 10.56 7.43 -10.10
C GLY A 215 11.69 8.44 -10.26
N GLN A 216 11.39 9.68 -10.70
CA GLN A 216 12.36 10.78 -10.76
C GLN A 216 12.81 11.30 -9.40
N LYS A 217 12.16 10.87 -8.30
CA LYS A 217 12.44 11.25 -6.91
C LYS A 217 13.12 10.14 -6.10
N VAL A 218 13.64 9.11 -6.76
CA VAL A 218 14.32 8.00 -6.09
C VAL A 218 15.40 8.46 -5.09
N PRO A 219 16.27 9.45 -5.38
CA PRO A 219 17.25 9.94 -4.40
C PRO A 219 16.60 10.48 -3.12
N GLU A 220 15.48 11.19 -3.24
CA GLU A 220 14.73 11.70 -2.09
C GLU A 220 13.98 10.57 -1.37
N LEU A 221 13.41 9.59 -2.09
CA LEU A 221 12.76 8.42 -1.50
C LEU A 221 13.74 7.61 -0.64
N MET A 222 14.98 7.43 -1.09
CA MET A 222 16.02 6.75 -0.32
C MET A 222 16.32 7.45 1.01
N GLN A 223 16.21 8.78 1.07
CA GLN A 223 16.42 9.55 2.30
C GLN A 223 15.36 9.29 3.37
N THR A 224 14.25 8.65 3.05
CA THR A 224 13.23 8.25 4.04
C THR A 224 13.72 7.15 4.98
N GLY A 225 14.73 6.39 4.60
CA GLY A 225 15.22 5.23 5.34
C GLY A 225 14.46 3.93 5.03
N ALA A 226 13.61 3.91 3.99
CA ALA A 226 12.95 2.69 3.55
C ALA A 226 13.97 1.64 3.08
N ASN A 227 13.77 0.40 3.47
CA ASN A 227 14.65 -0.72 3.10
C ASN A 227 14.44 -1.16 1.65
N ILE A 228 13.21 -0.97 1.13
CA ILE A 228 12.79 -1.39 -0.21
C ILE A 228 12.00 -0.25 -0.85
N LEU A 229 12.33 0.08 -2.10
CA LEU A 229 11.56 1.01 -2.91
C LEU A 229 10.70 0.22 -3.90
N SER A 230 9.38 0.35 -3.77
CA SER A 230 8.43 -0.25 -4.72
C SER A 230 8.14 0.74 -5.85
N LEU A 231 8.43 0.32 -7.07
CA LEU A 231 8.40 1.14 -8.28
C LEU A 231 7.20 0.75 -9.15
N ASP A 232 6.60 1.73 -9.80
CA ASP A 232 5.58 1.50 -10.81
C ASP A 232 6.19 1.29 -12.21
N TRP A 233 5.35 0.95 -13.18
CA TRP A 233 5.75 0.63 -14.56
C TRP A 233 6.19 1.82 -15.40
N THR A 234 6.13 3.05 -14.87
CA THR A 234 6.50 4.26 -15.61
C THR A 234 8.01 4.50 -15.66
N VAL A 235 8.78 3.69 -14.93
CA VAL A 235 10.24 3.77 -14.88
C VAL A 235 10.92 2.55 -15.48
N ASN A 236 12.10 2.73 -16.02
CA ASN A 236 12.96 1.61 -16.43
C ASN A 236 13.64 1.01 -15.19
N LEU A 237 13.36 -0.26 -14.91
CA LEU A 237 13.83 -0.95 -13.70
C LEU A 237 15.36 -1.04 -13.64
N ARG A 238 16.02 -1.36 -14.76
CA ARG A 238 17.49 -1.46 -14.83
C ARG A 238 18.17 -0.15 -14.44
N SER A 239 17.70 0.96 -14.99
CA SER A 239 18.24 2.29 -14.69
C SER A 239 18.01 2.66 -13.22
N MET A 240 16.84 2.32 -12.66
CA MET A 240 16.56 2.58 -11.25
C MET A 240 17.44 1.76 -10.33
N ARG A 241 17.61 0.46 -10.58
CA ARG A 241 18.52 -0.38 -9.79
C ARG A 241 19.96 0.14 -9.81
N GLN A 242 20.43 0.59 -10.98
CA GLN A 242 21.76 1.20 -11.09
C GLN A 242 21.88 2.49 -10.25
N SER A 243 20.85 3.33 -10.27
CA SER A 243 20.81 4.58 -9.50
C SER A 243 20.74 4.34 -7.99
N ILE A 244 19.98 3.36 -7.55
CA ILE A 244 19.81 2.99 -6.14
C ILE A 244 21.07 2.28 -5.61
N GLY A 245 21.74 1.48 -6.45
CA GLY A 245 22.90 0.69 -6.07
C GLY A 245 22.56 -0.27 -4.92
N HIS A 246 23.39 -0.26 -3.88
CA HIS A 246 23.19 -1.06 -2.68
C HIS A 246 22.43 -0.32 -1.55
N GLY A 247 21.89 0.87 -1.81
CA GLY A 247 21.24 1.70 -0.80
C GLY A 247 19.88 1.20 -0.35
N ALA A 248 19.16 0.49 -1.23
CA ALA A 248 17.87 -0.15 -0.92
C ALA A 248 17.62 -1.31 -1.89
N ALA A 249 16.76 -2.27 -1.49
CA ALA A 249 16.21 -3.24 -2.43
C ALA A 249 15.11 -2.57 -3.29
N VAL A 250 14.74 -3.23 -4.39
CA VAL A 250 13.72 -2.75 -5.33
C VAL A 250 12.61 -3.78 -5.47
N GLN A 251 11.36 -3.32 -5.44
CA GLN A 251 10.16 -4.11 -5.71
C GLN A 251 9.46 -3.58 -6.96
N GLY A 252 8.93 -4.46 -7.80
CA GLY A 252 8.11 -4.08 -8.95
C GLY A 252 8.51 -4.84 -10.20
N ASN A 253 8.21 -4.32 -11.38
CA ASN A 253 7.35 -3.17 -11.71
C ASN A 253 6.48 -3.49 -12.94
N LEU A 254 5.99 -4.74 -13.04
CA LEU A 254 5.16 -5.15 -14.17
C LEU A 254 3.88 -4.30 -14.24
N ASP A 255 3.55 -3.79 -15.43
CA ASP A 255 2.27 -3.10 -15.64
C ASP A 255 1.10 -4.05 -15.37
N PRO A 256 0.19 -3.75 -14.43
CA PRO A 256 -0.96 -4.60 -14.13
C PRO A 256 -1.87 -4.86 -15.33
N VAL A 257 -1.89 -3.98 -16.32
CA VAL A 257 -2.70 -4.11 -17.55
C VAL A 257 -2.26 -5.33 -18.36
N VAL A 258 -1.01 -5.74 -18.29
CA VAL A 258 -0.48 -6.95 -18.96
C VAL A 258 -1.28 -8.20 -18.60
N LEU A 259 -1.77 -8.30 -17.35
CA LEU A 259 -2.59 -9.42 -16.90
C LEU A 259 -4.01 -9.48 -17.51
N THR A 260 -4.39 -8.50 -18.32
CA THR A 260 -5.65 -8.51 -19.08
C THR A 260 -5.48 -8.96 -20.52
N MET A 261 -4.25 -9.15 -20.96
CA MET A 261 -3.90 -9.50 -22.35
C MET A 261 -3.97 -11.02 -22.59
N THR A 262 -2.88 -11.61 -23.01
CA THR A 262 -2.73 -13.06 -23.22
C THR A 262 -1.61 -13.61 -22.36
N PRO A 263 -1.61 -14.93 -22.06
CA PRO A 263 -0.50 -15.59 -21.36
C PRO A 263 0.86 -15.36 -22.01
N ASP A 264 0.95 -15.35 -23.34
CA ASP A 264 2.21 -15.15 -24.06
C ASP A 264 2.77 -13.74 -23.90
N ILE A 265 1.89 -12.71 -23.95
CA ILE A 265 2.28 -11.33 -23.67
C ILE A 265 2.74 -11.22 -22.20
N THR A 266 2.03 -11.86 -21.28
CA THR A 266 2.39 -11.86 -19.86
C THR A 266 3.77 -12.50 -19.64
N ARG A 267 4.06 -13.65 -20.26
CA ARG A 267 5.37 -14.29 -20.17
C ARG A 267 6.50 -13.39 -20.72
N SER A 268 6.26 -12.79 -21.89
CA SER A 268 7.23 -11.88 -22.51
C SER A 268 7.56 -10.69 -21.62
N GLU A 269 6.55 -10.03 -21.06
CA GLU A 269 6.73 -8.87 -20.21
C GLU A 269 7.32 -9.22 -18.84
N ALA A 270 6.97 -10.38 -18.28
CA ALA A 270 7.59 -10.88 -17.05
C ALA A 270 9.08 -11.17 -17.24
N LEU A 271 9.46 -11.81 -18.36
CA LEU A 271 10.86 -12.05 -18.72
C LEU A 271 11.62 -10.73 -18.91
N ARG A 272 11.00 -9.72 -19.54
CA ARG A 272 11.60 -8.38 -19.68
C ARG A 272 11.90 -7.76 -18.31
N VAL A 273 10.95 -7.83 -17.37
CA VAL A 273 11.15 -7.30 -16.01
C VAL A 273 12.28 -8.03 -15.29
N LEU A 274 12.36 -9.36 -15.40
CA LEU A 274 13.45 -10.15 -14.81
C LEU A 274 14.81 -9.82 -15.44
N ASP A 275 14.89 -9.65 -16.77
CA ASP A 275 16.10 -9.22 -17.47
C ASP A 275 16.55 -7.82 -17.02
N GLU A 276 15.63 -6.88 -16.89
CA GLU A 276 15.92 -5.55 -16.35
C GLU A 276 16.36 -5.58 -14.88
N ALA A 277 15.78 -6.48 -14.07
CA ALA A 277 16.18 -6.67 -12.68
C ALA A 277 17.62 -7.24 -12.58
N GLY A 278 18.01 -8.13 -13.49
CA GLY A 278 19.32 -8.81 -13.48
C GLY A 278 19.47 -9.78 -12.30
N ASP A 279 20.63 -10.43 -12.23
CA ASP A 279 20.88 -11.54 -11.29
C ASP A 279 21.34 -11.08 -9.88
N GLN A 280 21.55 -9.78 -9.69
CA GLN A 280 22.02 -9.28 -8.39
C GLN A 280 20.88 -9.33 -7.35
N PRO A 281 21.16 -9.71 -6.09
CA PRO A 281 20.17 -9.75 -5.01
C PRO A 281 19.57 -8.36 -4.75
N GLY A 282 18.47 -8.34 -3.98
CA GLY A 282 17.77 -7.09 -3.63
C GLY A 282 16.67 -6.73 -4.64
N PHE A 283 16.06 -7.74 -5.29
CA PHE A 283 14.88 -7.56 -6.13
C PHE A 283 13.70 -8.42 -5.64
N ILE A 284 12.53 -7.82 -5.60
CA ILE A 284 11.24 -8.49 -5.34
C ILE A 284 10.37 -8.28 -6.58
N PHE A 285 10.05 -9.36 -7.29
CA PHE A 285 9.11 -9.27 -8.39
C PHE A 285 7.71 -8.91 -7.89
N ASN A 286 7.12 -7.87 -8.44
CA ASN A 286 5.75 -7.48 -8.15
C ASN A 286 5.15 -6.75 -9.37
N LEU A 287 3.84 -6.54 -9.33
CA LEU A 287 3.18 -5.57 -10.21
C LEU A 287 3.56 -4.15 -9.77
N GLY A 288 3.57 -3.22 -10.73
CA GLY A 288 3.82 -1.80 -10.44
C GLY A 288 2.65 -1.08 -9.76
N HIS A 289 1.52 -1.74 -9.55
CA HIS A 289 0.35 -1.31 -8.77
C HIS A 289 -0.53 -2.51 -8.45
N GLY A 290 -1.61 -2.28 -7.70
CA GLY A 290 -2.62 -3.31 -7.42
C GLY A 290 -3.21 -3.91 -8.70
N MET A 291 -3.53 -5.19 -8.65
CA MET A 291 -4.14 -5.93 -9.75
C MET A 291 -5.52 -5.35 -10.09
N ILE A 292 -5.79 -5.16 -11.38
CA ILE A 292 -7.08 -4.63 -11.84
C ILE A 292 -8.14 -5.76 -11.91
N PRO A 293 -9.43 -5.43 -11.73
CA PRO A 293 -10.50 -6.45 -11.65
C PRO A 293 -10.68 -7.30 -12.91
N SER A 294 -10.23 -6.81 -14.08
CA SER A 294 -10.27 -7.51 -15.37
C SER A 294 -9.07 -8.43 -15.61
N ALA A 295 -8.13 -8.55 -14.67
CA ALA A 295 -7.02 -9.49 -14.77
C ALA A 295 -7.52 -10.92 -14.91
N LYS A 296 -6.88 -11.69 -15.79
CA LYS A 296 -7.23 -13.07 -16.11
C LYS A 296 -6.38 -14.03 -15.32
N ILE A 297 -6.99 -15.10 -14.82
CA ILE A 297 -6.30 -16.12 -14.01
C ILE A 297 -5.18 -16.78 -14.81
N GLU A 298 -5.45 -17.14 -16.07
CA GLU A 298 -4.45 -17.74 -16.96
C GLU A 298 -3.22 -16.84 -17.21
N CYS A 299 -3.38 -15.51 -17.13
CA CYS A 299 -2.24 -14.58 -17.20
C CYS A 299 -1.45 -14.57 -15.90
N VAL A 300 -2.12 -14.68 -14.74
CA VAL A 300 -1.42 -14.81 -13.45
C VAL A 300 -0.68 -16.14 -13.36
N GLU A 301 -1.26 -17.23 -13.85
CA GLU A 301 -0.61 -18.55 -13.94
C GLU A 301 0.66 -18.47 -14.80
N ALA A 302 0.55 -17.86 -16.00
CA ALA A 302 1.69 -17.64 -16.89
C ALA A 302 2.78 -16.75 -16.26
N LEU A 303 2.39 -15.74 -15.48
CA LEU A 303 3.32 -14.92 -14.70
C LEU A 303 4.09 -15.77 -13.69
N MET A 304 3.36 -16.57 -12.91
CA MET A 304 3.98 -17.42 -11.88
C MET A 304 4.93 -18.46 -12.48
N GLU A 305 4.58 -19.08 -13.62
CA GLU A 305 5.50 -19.98 -14.34
C GLU A 305 6.86 -19.34 -14.64
N VAL A 306 6.85 -18.09 -15.07
CA VAL A 306 8.08 -17.35 -15.39
C VAL A 306 8.86 -16.99 -14.14
N VAL A 307 8.17 -16.44 -13.13
CA VAL A 307 8.84 -15.89 -11.93
C VAL A 307 9.41 -17.00 -11.04
N THR A 308 8.72 -18.16 -10.95
CA THR A 308 9.18 -19.27 -10.10
C THR A 308 10.04 -20.29 -10.87
N GLY A 309 10.10 -20.21 -12.19
CA GLY A 309 10.74 -21.22 -13.03
C GLY A 309 10.02 -22.57 -13.05
N GLN A 310 8.82 -22.65 -12.49
CA GLN A 310 8.00 -23.86 -12.43
C GLN A 310 6.94 -23.82 -13.55
N LYS A 311 6.89 -24.86 -14.38
CA LYS A 311 5.73 -25.07 -15.26
C LYS A 311 4.62 -25.68 -14.40
N ASN A 312 3.42 -25.09 -14.42
CA ASN A 312 2.26 -25.74 -13.85
C ASN A 312 2.03 -27.07 -14.58
N ALA A 313 1.98 -28.18 -13.82
CA ALA A 313 1.76 -29.54 -14.32
C ALA A 313 0.30 -29.77 -14.70
#